data_c0278fc1d5a4d598c72587ba528513b0
#
_entry.id   c0278fc1d5a4d598c72587ba528513b0
#
_cell.length_a   1.000
_cell.length_b   1.000
_cell.length_c   1.000
_cell.angle_alpha   90.00
_cell.angle_beta   90.00
_cell.angle_gamma   90.00
#
_symmetry.space_group_name_H-M   'P 1'
#
loop_
_entity.id
_entity.type
_entity.pdbx_description
1 polymer ?
#
loop_
_entity_poly.entity_id
_entity_poly.type
_entity_poly.pdbx_seq_one_letter_code
_entity_poly.pdbx_strand_id
1 'polypeptide(L)'
;MFRISVFISVILITYSSVFAQMADGRLKFQQGQVFEINLQTKTTVAQQAMGQSIDFNVDASGIHTYKVTNTTDDNHTLNHTVNRITFSFDGMGQKQSFDSDKPKDMNGQFGKPIKEMLEKKYDMIIDPFGKVLMVMPESFTASANDSRMAVITNMMKEVVDVVQPPGKGKASFFNVIPEKDGGLNLGDAWTQSGETPAEKFESAYSITAI
;
A
#
# COMPACT_ATOMS: atom_id res chain seq x y z
N MET A 1 47.97 65.58 -19.69
CA MET A 1 47.12 65.21 -18.52
C MET A 1 46.20 64.08 -18.92
N PHE A 2 46.59 62.85 -18.59
CA PHE A 2 45.76 61.65 -18.83
C PHE A 2 45.01 61.31 -17.56
N ARG A 3 43.67 61.33 -17.60
CA ARG A 3 42.82 60.86 -16.49
C ARG A 3 42.49 59.40 -16.74
N ILE A 4 43.06 58.52 -15.91
CA ILE A 4 42.74 57.10 -15.89
C ILE A 4 41.50 56.96 -14.95
N SER A 5 40.33 56.62 -15.55
CA SER A 5 39.14 56.22 -14.80
C SER A 5 39.21 54.73 -14.54
N VAL A 6 39.42 54.36 -13.28
CA VAL A 6 39.39 52.96 -12.84
C VAL A 6 37.90 52.62 -12.57
N PHE A 7 37.33 51.75 -13.42
CA PHE A 7 36.04 51.11 -13.19
C PHE A 7 36.23 49.91 -12.25
N ILE A 8 35.78 50.06 -11.00
CA ILE A 8 35.72 48.94 -10.08
C ILE A 8 34.38 48.25 -10.33
N SER A 9 34.41 47.12 -11.05
CA SER A 9 33.26 46.21 -11.16
C SER A 9 33.13 45.38 -9.90
N VAL A 10 32.17 45.75 -9.06
CA VAL A 10 31.76 44.95 -7.89
C VAL A 10 30.93 43.77 -8.41
N ILE A 11 31.54 42.60 -8.48
CA ILE A 11 30.83 41.33 -8.75
C ILE A 11 30.10 40.96 -7.46
N LEU A 12 28.80 41.23 -7.40
CA LEU A 12 27.93 40.66 -6.37
C LEU A 12 27.75 39.15 -6.66
N ILE A 13 28.51 38.32 -5.97
CA ILE A 13 28.30 36.89 -5.93
C ILE A 13 27.11 36.67 -4.98
N THR A 14 25.91 36.53 -5.55
CA THR A 14 24.74 36.03 -4.81
C THR A 14 24.95 34.57 -4.52
N TYR A 15 25.37 34.24 -3.31
CA TYR A 15 25.31 32.86 -2.81
C TYR A 15 23.84 32.47 -2.68
N SER A 16 23.29 31.83 -3.69
CA SER A 16 22.06 31.10 -3.57
C SER A 16 22.36 29.91 -2.67
N SER A 17 22.00 30.00 -1.41
CA SER A 17 21.98 28.85 -0.51
C SER A 17 20.95 27.87 -1.07
N VAL A 18 21.41 26.92 -1.86
CA VAL A 18 20.61 25.76 -2.23
C VAL A 18 20.44 24.98 -0.93
N PHE A 19 19.36 25.23 -0.23
CA PHE A 19 18.94 24.34 0.84
C PHE A 19 18.63 23.01 0.16
N ALA A 20 19.50 22.02 0.35
CA ALA A 20 19.22 20.67 -0.07
C ALA A 20 17.93 20.24 0.63
N GLN A 21 16.85 20.14 -0.12
CA GLN A 21 15.60 19.58 0.41
C GLN A 21 15.87 18.10 0.70
N MET A 22 15.66 17.70 1.95
CA MET A 22 15.80 16.33 2.39
C MET A 22 14.41 15.81 2.75
N ALA A 23 14.10 14.60 2.27
CA ALA A 23 12.93 13.87 2.71
C ALA A 23 13.27 13.10 3.98
N ASP A 24 12.70 13.50 5.11
CA ASP A 24 12.72 12.67 6.30
C ASP A 24 11.54 11.69 6.20
N GLY A 25 11.71 10.40 6.50
CA GLY A 25 10.64 9.40 6.42
C GLY A 25 9.50 9.61 7.42
N ARG A 26 9.55 10.66 8.24
CA ARG A 26 8.54 10.95 9.26
C ARG A 26 7.26 11.51 8.62
N LEU A 27 6.16 10.83 8.86
CA LEU A 27 4.84 11.23 8.40
C LEU A 27 4.36 12.48 9.15
N LYS A 28 3.83 13.45 8.42
CA LYS A 28 3.27 14.71 8.96
C LYS A 28 1.80 14.80 8.59
N PHE A 29 0.99 13.98 9.23
CA PHE A 29 -0.44 13.97 9.00
C PHE A 29 -1.16 15.08 9.75
N GLN A 30 -2.28 15.54 9.18
CA GLN A 30 -3.20 16.46 9.82
C GLN A 30 -4.49 15.73 10.15
N GLN A 31 -5.07 16.00 11.33
CA GLN A 31 -6.36 15.46 11.71
C GLN A 31 -7.44 15.87 10.69
N GLY A 32 -8.25 14.90 10.27
CA GLY A 32 -9.27 15.08 9.24
C GLY A 32 -8.77 14.86 7.80
N GLN A 33 -7.47 14.76 7.58
CA GLN A 33 -6.90 14.42 6.27
C GLN A 33 -7.40 13.06 5.79
N VAL A 34 -7.68 12.96 4.49
CA VAL A 34 -8.18 11.74 3.86
C VAL A 34 -7.27 11.35 2.70
N PHE A 35 -6.92 10.08 2.65
CA PHE A 35 -6.16 9.48 1.56
C PHE A 35 -7.00 8.41 0.88
N GLU A 36 -6.96 8.37 -0.43
CA GLU A 36 -7.48 7.26 -1.22
C GLU A 36 -6.30 6.51 -1.85
N ILE A 37 -6.27 5.20 -1.66
CA ILE A 37 -5.24 4.32 -2.20
C ILE A 37 -5.92 3.25 -3.04
N ASN A 38 -5.54 3.15 -4.30
CA ASN A 38 -5.93 2.07 -5.19
C ASN A 38 -4.82 1.02 -5.20
N LEU A 39 -5.08 -0.11 -4.55
CA LEU A 39 -4.18 -1.26 -4.54
C LEU A 39 -4.58 -2.24 -5.63
N GLN A 40 -3.63 -2.68 -6.42
CA GLN A 40 -3.83 -3.69 -7.46
C GLN A 40 -2.78 -4.79 -7.30
N THR A 41 -3.22 -6.03 -7.39
CA THR A 41 -2.34 -7.20 -7.38
C THR A 41 -2.60 -8.08 -8.59
N LYS A 42 -1.53 -8.70 -9.08
CA LYS A 42 -1.57 -9.78 -10.07
C LYS A 42 -0.81 -10.95 -9.52
N THR A 43 -1.50 -12.06 -9.37
CA THR A 43 -0.92 -13.29 -8.84
C THR A 43 -1.06 -14.39 -9.85
N THR A 44 0.04 -15.05 -10.18
CA THR A 44 0.04 -16.31 -10.94
C THR A 44 0.40 -17.42 -10.00
N VAL A 45 -0.49 -18.38 -9.85
CA VAL A 45 -0.28 -19.57 -9.02
C VAL A 45 -0.04 -20.77 -9.93
N ALA A 46 1.09 -21.43 -9.72
CA ALA A 46 1.41 -22.71 -10.35
C ALA A 46 1.67 -23.73 -9.23
N GLN A 47 0.80 -24.69 -9.06
CA GLN A 47 0.96 -25.72 -8.03
C GLN A 47 0.67 -27.11 -8.58
N GLN A 48 1.32 -28.12 -8.01
CA GLN A 48 0.97 -29.50 -8.27
C GLN A 48 0.10 -30.02 -7.14
N ALA A 49 -1.10 -30.51 -7.50
CA ALA A 49 -1.99 -31.20 -6.57
C ALA A 49 -2.45 -32.52 -7.17
N MET A 50 -2.29 -33.61 -6.43
CA MET A 50 -2.68 -34.97 -6.84
C MET A 50 -2.09 -35.38 -8.21
N GLY A 51 -0.87 -34.93 -8.54
CA GLY A 51 -0.20 -35.23 -9.80
C GLY A 51 -0.66 -34.41 -11.01
N GLN A 52 -1.52 -33.44 -10.81
CA GLN A 52 -1.96 -32.48 -11.84
C GLN A 52 -1.39 -31.10 -11.59
N SER A 53 -0.96 -30.41 -12.66
CA SER A 53 -0.62 -28.98 -12.59
C SER A 53 -1.91 -28.17 -12.54
N ILE A 54 -2.00 -27.29 -11.55
CA ILE A 54 -3.10 -26.33 -11.41
C ILE A 54 -2.48 -24.95 -11.57
N ASP A 55 -2.77 -24.34 -12.72
CA ASP A 55 -2.30 -22.99 -13.02
C ASP A 55 -3.50 -22.05 -13.06
N PHE A 56 -3.40 -20.92 -12.34
CA PHE A 56 -4.42 -19.89 -12.40
C PHE A 56 -3.81 -18.49 -12.16
N ASN A 57 -4.48 -17.49 -12.71
CA ASN A 57 -4.17 -16.09 -12.50
C ASN A 57 -5.30 -15.42 -11.72
N VAL A 58 -4.93 -14.59 -10.78
CA VAL A 58 -5.84 -13.71 -10.04
C VAL A 58 -5.37 -12.29 -10.19
N ASP A 59 -6.22 -11.43 -10.76
CA ASP A 59 -6.05 -9.98 -10.72
C ASP A 59 -7.06 -9.46 -9.69
N ALA A 60 -6.60 -8.79 -8.66
CA ALA A 60 -7.47 -8.20 -7.64
C ALA A 60 -7.14 -6.72 -7.43
N SER A 61 -8.16 -5.92 -7.10
CA SER A 61 -7.97 -4.52 -6.77
C SER A 61 -8.93 -4.07 -5.67
N GLY A 62 -8.44 -3.17 -4.81
CA GLY A 62 -9.21 -2.53 -3.75
C GLY A 62 -8.99 -1.02 -3.75
N ILE A 63 -10.09 -0.26 -3.62
CA ILE A 63 -10.02 1.18 -3.35
C ILE A 63 -10.20 1.39 -1.85
N HIS A 64 -9.17 1.91 -1.22
CA HIS A 64 -9.09 2.12 0.23
C HIS A 64 -9.18 3.60 0.56
N THR A 65 -9.94 3.93 1.58
CA THR A 65 -9.93 5.25 2.19
C THR A 65 -9.34 5.19 3.58
N TYR A 66 -8.37 6.06 3.86
CA TYR A 66 -7.77 6.27 5.17
C TYR A 66 -8.06 7.70 5.62
N LYS A 67 -8.77 7.84 6.73
CA LYS A 67 -9.04 9.14 7.35
C LYS A 67 -8.24 9.27 8.63
N VAL A 68 -7.41 10.28 8.74
CA VAL A 68 -6.67 10.60 9.96
C VAL A 68 -7.65 11.11 11.02
N THR A 69 -7.83 10.34 12.08
CA THR A 69 -8.75 10.68 13.18
C THR A 69 -8.02 11.31 14.36
N ASN A 70 -6.74 10.96 14.54
CA ASN A 70 -5.89 11.57 15.56
C ASN A 70 -4.42 11.56 15.09
N THR A 71 -3.65 12.53 15.58
CA THR A 71 -2.21 12.60 15.32
C THR A 71 -1.49 13.18 16.53
N THR A 72 -0.36 12.55 16.87
CA THR A 72 0.58 12.97 17.91
C THR A 72 1.99 12.88 17.35
N ASP A 73 2.99 13.29 18.11
CA ASP A 73 4.40 13.15 17.72
C ASP A 73 4.85 11.67 17.65
N ASP A 74 4.16 10.77 18.38
CA ASP A 74 4.54 9.38 18.52
C ASP A 74 3.71 8.43 17.64
N ASN A 75 2.51 8.83 17.21
CA ASN A 75 1.64 7.97 16.41
C ASN A 75 0.53 8.74 15.69
N HIS A 76 -0.02 8.07 14.68
CA HIS A 76 -1.20 8.52 13.95
C HIS A 76 -2.29 7.45 13.99
N THR A 77 -3.54 7.85 14.23
CA THR A 77 -4.70 6.96 14.16
C THR A 77 -5.44 7.22 12.86
N LEU A 78 -5.64 6.17 12.09
CA LEU A 78 -6.29 6.18 10.78
C LEU A 78 -7.54 5.31 10.83
N ASN A 79 -8.69 5.84 10.44
CA ASN A 79 -9.87 5.03 10.17
C ASN A 79 -9.81 4.56 8.72
N HIS A 80 -9.81 3.25 8.51
CA HIS A 80 -9.69 2.60 7.22
C HIS A 80 -11.02 1.99 6.79
N THR A 81 -11.41 2.22 5.56
CA THR A 81 -12.55 1.60 4.87
C THR A 81 -12.15 1.17 3.48
N VAL A 82 -12.82 0.15 2.95
CA VAL A 82 -12.70 -0.27 1.56
C VAL A 82 -13.97 0.14 0.83
N ASN A 83 -13.82 0.90 -0.24
CA ASN A 83 -14.96 1.46 -0.97
C ASN A 83 -15.37 0.59 -2.16
N ARG A 84 -14.41 -0.08 -2.79
CA ARG A 84 -14.64 -0.93 -3.95
C ARG A 84 -13.67 -2.10 -3.96
N ILE A 85 -14.15 -3.24 -4.42
CA ILE A 85 -13.37 -4.45 -4.64
C ILE A 85 -13.69 -4.95 -6.05
N THR A 86 -12.63 -5.22 -6.83
CA THR A 86 -12.76 -5.95 -8.10
C THR A 86 -11.78 -7.11 -8.12
N PHE A 87 -12.15 -8.19 -8.77
CA PHE A 87 -11.20 -9.25 -9.07
C PHE A 87 -11.58 -9.98 -10.35
N SER A 88 -10.59 -10.59 -10.97
CA SER A 88 -10.78 -11.58 -12.03
C SER A 88 -9.94 -12.81 -11.75
N PHE A 89 -10.51 -13.95 -12.05
CA PHE A 89 -9.87 -15.25 -11.98
C PHE A 89 -9.85 -15.88 -13.36
N ASP A 90 -8.70 -16.40 -13.77
CA ASP A 90 -8.53 -17.15 -15.02
C ASP A 90 -7.72 -18.41 -14.74
N GLY A 91 -8.37 -19.55 -14.77
CA GLY A 91 -7.73 -20.85 -14.52
C GLY A 91 -8.69 -22.01 -14.58
N MET A 92 -8.15 -23.20 -14.72
CA MET A 92 -8.93 -24.45 -14.80
C MET A 92 -10.02 -24.44 -15.90
N GLY A 93 -9.76 -23.68 -16.99
CA GLY A 93 -10.73 -23.53 -18.09
C GLY A 93 -11.91 -22.61 -17.77
N GLN A 94 -11.87 -21.88 -16.65
CA GLN A 94 -12.91 -20.95 -16.23
C GLN A 94 -12.37 -19.55 -16.10
N LYS A 95 -13.19 -18.56 -16.52
CA LYS A 95 -12.95 -17.13 -16.26
C LYS A 95 -14.11 -16.59 -15.45
N GLN A 96 -13.77 -15.96 -14.34
CA GLN A 96 -14.74 -15.26 -13.50
C GLN A 96 -14.27 -13.85 -13.23
N SER A 97 -15.19 -12.91 -13.18
CA SER A 97 -14.91 -11.54 -12.79
C SER A 97 -15.97 -11.06 -11.82
N PHE A 98 -15.58 -10.15 -10.95
CA PHE A 98 -16.43 -9.56 -9.94
C PHE A 98 -16.11 -8.07 -9.82
N ASP A 99 -17.15 -7.27 -9.60
CA ASP A 99 -17.04 -5.84 -9.34
C ASP A 99 -18.13 -5.45 -8.34
N SER A 100 -17.72 -4.97 -7.17
CA SER A 100 -18.65 -4.61 -6.09
C SER A 100 -19.61 -3.47 -6.45
N ASP A 101 -19.29 -2.67 -7.47
CA ASP A 101 -20.18 -1.61 -7.97
C ASP A 101 -21.29 -2.17 -8.87
N LYS A 102 -21.24 -3.45 -9.24
CA LYS A 102 -22.25 -4.08 -10.08
C LYS A 102 -23.26 -4.86 -9.23
N PRO A 103 -24.54 -4.45 -9.21
CA PRO A 103 -25.57 -5.15 -8.42
C PRO A 103 -25.70 -6.65 -8.78
N LYS A 104 -25.46 -7.01 -10.04
CA LYS A 104 -25.50 -8.41 -10.47
C LYS A 104 -24.44 -9.25 -9.75
N ASP A 105 -23.22 -8.71 -9.62
CA ASP A 105 -22.11 -9.41 -8.99
C ASP A 105 -22.33 -9.49 -7.47
N MET A 106 -22.82 -8.41 -6.86
CA MET A 106 -23.18 -8.36 -5.43
C MET A 106 -24.31 -9.30 -5.02
N ASN A 107 -25.19 -9.66 -5.95
CA ASN A 107 -26.24 -10.67 -5.74
C ASN A 107 -25.76 -12.11 -6.06
N GLY A 108 -24.53 -12.25 -6.56
CA GLY A 108 -23.91 -13.53 -6.88
C GLY A 108 -23.28 -14.24 -5.66
N GLN A 109 -22.58 -15.34 -5.93
CA GLN A 109 -21.97 -16.19 -4.89
C GLN A 109 -20.92 -15.48 -4.02
N PHE A 110 -20.24 -14.46 -4.54
CA PHE A 110 -19.23 -13.69 -3.81
C PHE A 110 -19.81 -12.45 -3.10
N GLY A 111 -21.04 -12.07 -3.41
CA GLY A 111 -21.61 -10.82 -2.95
C GLY A 111 -21.69 -10.69 -1.43
N LYS A 112 -22.13 -11.76 -0.73
CA LYS A 112 -22.27 -11.74 0.72
C LYS A 112 -20.92 -11.54 1.45
N PRO A 113 -19.87 -12.36 1.21
CA PRO A 113 -18.59 -12.15 1.87
C PRO A 113 -17.94 -10.80 1.50
N ILE A 114 -18.07 -10.35 0.26
CA ILE A 114 -17.54 -9.06 -0.17
C ILE A 114 -18.28 -7.90 0.52
N LYS A 115 -19.59 -7.99 0.66
CA LYS A 115 -20.38 -6.99 1.40
C LYS A 115 -19.92 -6.87 2.85
N GLU A 116 -19.68 -8.01 3.52
CA GLU A 116 -19.15 -8.03 4.88
C GLU A 116 -17.76 -7.36 4.98
N MET A 117 -16.92 -7.49 3.94
CA MET A 117 -15.62 -6.81 3.87
C MET A 117 -15.77 -5.29 3.68
N LEU A 118 -16.64 -4.85 2.77
CA LEU A 118 -16.89 -3.43 2.49
C LEU A 118 -17.51 -2.69 3.68
N GLU A 119 -18.34 -3.39 4.47
CA GLU A 119 -18.99 -2.82 5.67
C GLU A 119 -18.02 -2.72 6.87
N LYS A 120 -16.89 -3.44 6.83
CA LYS A 120 -15.89 -3.41 7.90
C LYS A 120 -15.12 -2.10 7.89
N LYS A 121 -14.97 -1.55 9.11
CA LYS A 121 -14.10 -0.39 9.35
C LYS A 121 -13.02 -0.80 10.33
N TYR A 122 -11.81 -0.32 10.08
CA TYR A 122 -10.67 -0.61 10.93
C TYR A 122 -10.10 0.70 11.47
N ASP A 123 -9.76 0.71 12.76
CA ASP A 123 -8.90 1.74 13.32
C ASP A 123 -7.47 1.20 13.35
N MET A 124 -6.60 1.86 12.63
CA MET A 124 -5.19 1.50 12.51
C MET A 124 -4.34 2.59 13.17
N ILE A 125 -3.49 2.19 14.11
CA ILE A 125 -2.50 3.06 14.73
C ILE A 125 -1.16 2.73 14.10
N ILE A 126 -0.50 3.75 13.55
CA ILE A 126 0.84 3.65 12.97
C ILE A 126 1.81 4.56 13.72
N ASP A 127 3.08 4.18 13.72
CA ASP A 127 4.15 5.03 14.21
C ASP A 127 4.45 6.18 13.21
N PRO A 128 5.31 7.14 13.57
CA PRO A 128 5.63 8.26 12.68
C PRO A 128 6.28 7.86 11.35
N PHE A 129 6.75 6.63 11.20
CA PHE A 129 7.34 6.10 9.97
C PHE A 129 6.43 5.16 9.21
N GLY A 130 5.18 4.99 9.67
CA GLY A 130 4.16 4.20 8.99
C GLY A 130 4.16 2.71 9.33
N LYS A 131 4.88 2.26 10.36
CA LYS A 131 4.78 0.90 10.86
C LYS A 131 3.52 0.73 11.68
N VAL A 132 2.80 -0.35 11.45
CA VAL A 132 1.54 -0.62 12.15
C VAL A 132 1.80 -1.07 13.60
N LEU A 133 1.31 -0.29 14.55
CA LEU A 133 1.37 -0.59 15.98
C LEU A 133 0.17 -1.41 16.43
N MET A 134 -1.02 -1.12 15.86
CA MET A 134 -2.27 -1.79 16.22
C MET A 134 -3.31 -1.65 15.09
N VAL A 135 -4.16 -2.66 14.95
CA VAL A 135 -5.36 -2.63 14.10
C VAL A 135 -6.55 -3.21 14.89
N MET A 136 -7.68 -2.54 14.86
CA MET A 136 -8.93 -2.98 15.49
C MET A 136 -10.13 -2.78 14.54
N PRO A 137 -11.03 -3.77 14.38
CA PRO A 137 -10.92 -5.15 14.87
C PRO A 137 -9.75 -5.89 14.24
N GLU A 138 -9.35 -7.01 14.79
CA GLU A 138 -8.33 -7.87 14.19
C GLU A 138 -8.74 -8.30 12.78
N SER A 139 -7.75 -8.50 11.94
CA SER A 139 -7.94 -8.87 10.53
C SER A 139 -8.76 -10.15 10.41
N PHE A 140 -9.60 -10.21 9.40
CA PHE A 140 -10.42 -11.37 9.10
C PHE A 140 -9.53 -12.55 8.67
N THR A 141 -9.67 -13.69 9.33
CA THR A 141 -9.04 -14.94 8.90
C THR A 141 -10.11 -15.80 8.26
N ALA A 142 -10.03 -15.99 6.93
CA ALA A 142 -10.92 -16.92 6.24
C ALA A 142 -10.63 -18.35 6.70
N SER A 143 -11.58 -19.03 7.33
CA SER A 143 -11.48 -20.45 7.66
C SER A 143 -12.32 -21.24 6.69
N ALA A 144 -11.69 -22.15 5.94
CA ALA A 144 -12.40 -23.08 5.06
C ALA A 144 -12.48 -24.46 5.71
N ASN A 145 -13.69 -24.87 6.04
CA ASN A 145 -13.96 -26.22 6.54
C ASN A 145 -14.44 -27.21 5.45
N ASP A 146 -14.50 -26.75 4.18
CA ASP A 146 -14.99 -27.56 3.05
C ASP A 146 -13.96 -27.53 1.91
N SER A 147 -13.64 -28.72 1.36
CA SER A 147 -12.67 -28.86 0.27
C SER A 147 -13.11 -28.16 -1.04
N ARG A 148 -14.41 -28.00 -1.27
CA ARG A 148 -14.92 -27.20 -2.41
C ARG A 148 -14.74 -25.70 -2.18
N MET A 149 -14.82 -25.28 -0.91
CA MET A 149 -14.51 -23.91 -0.51
C MET A 149 -13.01 -23.62 -0.51
N ALA A 150 -12.15 -24.63 -0.46
CA ALA A 150 -10.70 -24.42 -0.43
C ALA A 150 -10.18 -23.69 -1.68
N VAL A 151 -10.69 -23.99 -2.87
CA VAL A 151 -10.34 -23.28 -4.11
C VAL A 151 -10.86 -21.85 -4.05
N ILE A 152 -12.12 -21.66 -3.65
CA ILE A 152 -12.73 -20.34 -3.49
C ILE A 152 -12.00 -19.56 -2.38
N THR A 153 -11.63 -20.22 -1.30
CA THR A 153 -10.88 -19.61 -0.19
C THR A 153 -9.48 -19.18 -0.61
N ASN A 154 -8.79 -19.99 -1.43
CA ASN A 154 -7.50 -19.62 -1.99
C ASN A 154 -7.62 -18.44 -2.97
N MET A 155 -8.64 -18.40 -3.82
CA MET A 155 -8.95 -17.26 -4.66
C MET A 155 -9.30 -16.02 -3.82
N MET A 156 -10.14 -16.22 -2.78
CA MET A 156 -10.53 -15.14 -1.87
C MET A 156 -9.39 -14.68 -1.00
N LYS A 157 -8.35 -15.51 -0.77
CA LYS A 157 -7.17 -15.10 -0.01
C LYS A 157 -6.50 -13.90 -0.68
N GLU A 158 -6.25 -13.97 -1.98
CA GLU A 158 -5.66 -12.86 -2.74
C GLU A 158 -6.54 -11.59 -2.67
N VAL A 159 -7.86 -11.76 -2.75
CA VAL A 159 -8.82 -10.66 -2.57
C VAL A 159 -8.78 -10.13 -1.15
N VAL A 160 -8.77 -11.00 -0.14
CA VAL A 160 -8.70 -10.63 1.28
C VAL A 160 -7.41 -9.88 1.58
N ASP A 161 -6.27 -10.34 1.06
CA ASP A 161 -4.97 -9.71 1.25
C ASP A 161 -4.92 -8.29 0.64
N VAL A 162 -5.69 -8.05 -0.44
CA VAL A 162 -5.83 -6.70 -1.05
C VAL A 162 -6.73 -5.79 -0.23
N VAL A 163 -7.69 -6.32 0.54
CA VAL A 163 -8.72 -5.51 1.25
C VAL A 163 -8.38 -5.25 2.70
N GLN A 164 -7.57 -6.09 3.32
CA GLN A 164 -7.26 -5.95 4.74
C GLN A 164 -6.15 -4.93 4.99
N PRO A 165 -6.23 -4.15 6.07
CA PRO A 165 -5.11 -3.36 6.51
C PRO A 165 -3.96 -4.28 6.95
N PRO A 166 -2.70 -3.85 6.76
CA PRO A 166 -1.56 -4.60 7.26
C PRO A 166 -1.65 -4.83 8.77
N GLY A 167 -1.33 -6.04 9.22
CA GLY A 167 -1.39 -6.41 10.63
C GLY A 167 -0.30 -5.73 11.48
N LYS A 168 -0.41 -5.87 12.80
CA LYS A 168 0.56 -5.33 13.77
C LYS A 168 1.99 -5.74 13.43
N GLY A 169 2.92 -4.80 13.49
CA GLY A 169 4.35 -4.98 13.21
C GLY A 169 4.72 -4.97 11.73
N LYS A 170 3.72 -4.90 10.83
CA LYS A 170 3.96 -4.78 9.38
C LYS A 170 4.09 -3.31 8.96
N ALA A 171 4.69 -3.08 7.79
CA ALA A 171 4.67 -1.79 7.14
C ALA A 171 3.25 -1.47 6.65
N SER A 172 2.78 -0.24 6.85
CA SER A 172 1.57 0.25 6.18
C SER A 172 1.92 0.74 4.77
N PHE A 173 0.91 1.10 3.99
CA PHE A 173 1.11 1.74 2.67
C PHE A 173 1.82 3.10 2.78
N PHE A 174 1.92 3.67 3.96
CA PHE A 174 2.62 4.92 4.23
C PHE A 174 4.09 4.73 4.64
N ASN A 175 4.51 3.50 4.93
CA ASN A 175 5.91 3.16 5.25
C ASN A 175 6.71 2.94 3.97
N VAL A 176 6.93 4.00 3.21
CA VAL A 176 7.67 3.95 1.94
C VAL A 176 9.10 4.44 2.13
N ILE A 177 9.27 5.53 2.87
CA ILE A 177 10.58 6.15 3.11
C ILE A 177 11.20 5.54 4.37
N PRO A 178 12.39 4.91 4.28
CA PRO A 178 13.04 4.35 5.46
C PRO A 178 13.48 5.44 6.42
N GLU A 179 13.51 5.10 7.71
CA GLU A 179 14.14 5.94 8.73
C GLU A 179 15.66 6.02 8.43
N LYS A 180 16.14 7.24 8.20
CA LYS A 180 17.55 7.50 7.93
C LYS A 180 17.97 8.80 8.61
N ASP A 181 19.00 8.73 9.44
CA ASP A 181 19.58 9.92 10.05
C ASP A 181 20.02 10.92 8.97
N GLY A 182 19.55 12.17 9.07
CA GLY A 182 19.82 13.20 8.07
C GLY A 182 18.93 13.14 6.82
N GLY A 183 17.90 12.24 6.78
CA GLY A 183 16.94 12.16 5.67
C GLY A 183 17.50 11.60 4.37
N LEU A 184 16.69 11.65 3.32
CA LEU A 184 17.03 11.22 1.96
C LEU A 184 17.11 12.42 1.04
N ASN A 185 18.06 12.41 0.12
CA ASN A 185 18.24 13.43 -0.90
C ASN A 185 17.61 13.01 -2.23
N LEU A 186 17.44 13.98 -3.12
CA LEU A 186 17.09 13.70 -4.50
C LEU A 186 18.11 12.75 -5.13
N GLY A 187 17.64 11.66 -5.73
CA GLY A 187 18.47 10.61 -6.32
C GLY A 187 18.86 9.47 -5.39
N ASP A 188 18.62 9.59 -4.07
CA ASP A 188 18.79 8.45 -3.16
C ASP A 188 17.84 7.32 -3.54
N ALA A 189 18.34 6.08 -3.44
CA ALA A 189 17.59 4.88 -3.73
C ALA A 189 17.78 3.85 -2.62
N TRP A 190 16.76 3.01 -2.40
CA TRP A 190 16.81 1.90 -1.44
C TRP A 190 15.96 0.74 -1.91
N THR A 191 16.20 -0.42 -1.32
CA THR A 191 15.45 -1.65 -1.59
C THR A 191 14.80 -2.13 -0.30
N GLN A 192 13.56 -2.58 -0.39
CA GLN A 192 12.88 -3.32 0.66
C GLN A 192 12.67 -4.74 0.17
N SER A 193 13.07 -5.72 0.96
CA SER A 193 12.85 -7.13 0.66
C SER A 193 12.09 -7.80 1.80
N GLY A 194 11.31 -8.81 1.48
CA GLY A 194 10.64 -9.65 2.44
C GLY A 194 10.60 -11.09 1.95
N GLU A 195 10.49 -12.00 2.89
CA GLU A 195 10.41 -13.43 2.62
C GLU A 195 9.36 -14.07 3.52
N THR A 196 8.51 -14.88 2.93
CA THR A 196 7.60 -15.79 3.61
C THR A 196 7.93 -17.21 3.18
N PRO A 197 7.42 -18.28 3.82
CA PRO A 197 7.64 -19.64 3.34
C PRO A 197 7.19 -19.90 1.90
N ALA A 198 6.30 -19.07 1.37
CA ALA A 198 5.71 -19.22 0.04
C ALA A 198 6.18 -18.17 -0.97
N GLU A 199 6.80 -17.07 -0.52
CA GLU A 199 7.05 -15.90 -1.38
C GLU A 199 8.30 -15.15 -0.95
N LYS A 200 9.06 -14.67 -1.94
CA LYS A 200 10.10 -13.66 -1.79
C LYS A 200 9.74 -12.45 -2.63
N PHE A 201 9.86 -11.27 -2.08
CA PHE A 201 9.68 -10.05 -2.85
C PHE A 201 10.81 -9.05 -2.57
N GLU A 202 11.05 -8.22 -3.56
CA GLU A 202 11.96 -7.09 -3.49
C GLU A 202 11.30 -5.89 -4.17
N SER A 203 11.32 -4.77 -3.49
CA SER A 203 10.82 -3.50 -4.02
C SER A 203 11.93 -2.48 -4.02
N ALA A 204 12.17 -1.84 -5.16
CA ALA A 204 13.17 -0.78 -5.32
C ALA A 204 12.46 0.58 -5.39
N TYR A 205 13.00 1.55 -4.68
CA TYR A 205 12.49 2.90 -4.59
C TYR A 205 13.59 3.91 -4.87
N SER A 206 13.22 5.09 -5.36
CA SER A 206 14.13 6.22 -5.50
C SER A 206 13.39 7.54 -5.31
N ILE A 207 14.10 8.56 -4.80
CA ILE A 207 13.58 9.92 -4.72
C ILE A 207 13.82 10.61 -6.07
N THR A 208 12.76 10.87 -6.80
CA THR A 208 12.82 11.54 -8.11
C THR A 208 12.42 13.01 -8.06
N ALA A 209 11.76 13.44 -6.98
CA ALA A 209 11.40 14.83 -6.70
C ALA A 209 11.24 15.05 -5.18
N ILE A 210 11.50 16.26 -4.71
CA ILE A 210 11.25 16.72 -3.34
C ILE A 210 10.58 18.08 -3.38
#